data_810be6ce267c59bae1b15921c635b7a0
#
_entry.id   810be6ce267c59bae1b15921c635b7a0
#
_cell.length_a   1.000
_cell.length_b   1.000
_cell.length_c   1.000
_cell.angle_alpha   90.00
_cell.angle_beta   90.00
_cell.angle_gamma   90.00
#
_symmetry.space_group_name_H-M   'P 1'
#
loop_
_entity.id
_entity.type
_entity.pdbx_description
1 polymer ?
#
loop_
_entity_poly.entity_id
_entity_poly.type
_entity_poly.pdbx_seq_one_letter_code
_entity_poly.pdbx_strand_id
1 'polypeptide(L)'
;MKMNLLHLTILALLVLLSNSRCGSEARAIDDVDNSIEAGVEKPAQTMLSKQSSTPRTRFGQDWIKFTKTPPAKIMQNPGTPVEIVCEVMGSQIPTVQWVVGHLPLSEIDSIESNVISESSASAIVKVRSVHVVDHMLSEPRIYTCVGRTGSKTIYASTTVYPQSELKDLLQMREKPFMGPTRPRIVYSERMHLDLVGSNIVLPCKVHARPRAEVFWMNEEGNLIEQNQHFKLLPSGDLLISDIKWEDMGAYKCIARNAMGKDTADAFIYPVQRESDN
;
A
#
# COMPACT_ATOMS: atom_id res chain seq x y z
N MET A 1 46.43 -13.15 12.05
CA MET A 1 45.23 -12.54 12.61
C MET A 1 44.64 -13.54 13.62
N LYS A 2 44.85 -13.33 14.93
CA LYS A 2 44.41 -14.24 16.00
C LYS A 2 43.01 -13.78 16.42
N MET A 3 41.98 -14.56 16.10
CA MET A 3 40.61 -14.35 16.60
C MET A 3 40.58 -14.80 18.07
N ASN A 4 40.12 -13.90 18.94
CA ASN A 4 40.07 -14.10 20.39
C ASN A 4 38.99 -15.15 20.76
N LEU A 5 39.44 -16.11 21.59
CA LEU A 5 38.66 -17.24 22.13
C LEU A 5 37.37 -16.76 22.89
N LEU A 6 37.31 -15.49 23.26
CA LEU A 6 36.16 -14.88 23.99
C LEU A 6 34.91 -14.70 23.10
N HIS A 7 35.04 -14.58 21.77
CA HIS A 7 33.92 -14.43 20.85
C HIS A 7 33.18 -15.74 20.54
N LEU A 8 33.89 -16.88 20.65
CA LEU A 8 33.28 -18.20 20.44
C LEU A 8 32.39 -18.63 21.64
N THR A 9 32.72 -18.20 22.85
CA THR A 9 31.94 -18.55 24.05
C THR A 9 30.63 -17.79 24.15
N ILE A 10 30.55 -16.56 23.63
CA ILE A 10 29.33 -15.76 23.63
C ILE A 10 28.31 -16.26 22.58
N LEU A 11 28.79 -16.76 21.43
CA LEU A 11 27.90 -17.34 20.42
C LEU A 11 27.30 -18.70 20.87
N ALA A 12 28.04 -19.49 21.64
CA ALA A 12 27.54 -20.76 22.18
C ALA A 12 26.48 -20.59 23.28
N LEU A 13 26.53 -19.50 24.05
CA LEU A 13 25.53 -19.22 25.09
C LEU A 13 24.19 -18.72 24.53
N LEU A 14 24.19 -18.05 23.37
CA LEU A 14 22.95 -17.54 22.74
C LEU A 14 22.15 -18.64 22.05
N VAL A 15 22.77 -19.77 21.68
CA VAL A 15 22.08 -20.92 21.07
C VAL A 15 21.42 -21.83 22.12
N LEU A 16 21.86 -21.81 23.38
CA LEU A 16 21.31 -22.63 24.44
C LEU A 16 20.09 -22.04 25.16
N LEU A 17 19.77 -20.77 24.92
CA LEU A 17 18.61 -20.09 25.54
C LEU A 17 17.35 -20.11 24.67
N SER A 18 17.38 -20.66 23.46
CA SER A 18 16.22 -20.70 22.55
C SER A 18 15.43 -22.02 22.60
N ASN A 19 15.74 -22.96 23.50
CA ASN A 19 15.04 -24.24 23.65
C ASN A 19 14.39 -24.38 25.03
N SER A 20 13.45 -23.52 25.38
CA SER A 20 12.53 -23.74 26.51
C SER A 20 11.14 -24.01 25.97
N ARG A 21 10.76 -25.25 26.11
CA ARG A 21 9.42 -25.79 25.85
C ARG A 21 8.37 -25.10 26.71
N CYS A 22 7.27 -24.68 26.11
CA CYS A 22 6.02 -24.50 26.82
C CYS A 22 5.02 -25.53 26.27
N GLY A 23 4.73 -26.55 27.09
CA GLY A 23 3.63 -27.46 26.87
C GLY A 23 2.36 -26.87 27.44
N SER A 24 1.26 -26.95 26.72
CA SER A 24 -0.08 -26.69 27.24
C SER A 24 -0.96 -27.91 26.98
N GLU A 25 -1.45 -28.46 28.09
CA GLU A 25 -2.46 -29.52 28.13
C GLU A 25 -3.79 -29.07 27.53
N ALA A 26 -4.31 -29.90 26.66
CA ALA A 26 -5.70 -29.85 26.22
C ALA A 26 -6.56 -30.64 27.18
N ARG A 27 -7.58 -30.03 27.76
CA ARG A 27 -8.67 -30.75 28.45
C ARG A 27 -9.83 -30.90 27.47
N ALA A 28 -10.19 -32.16 27.26
CA ALA A 28 -11.43 -32.58 26.64
C ALA A 28 -12.59 -32.34 27.61
N ILE A 29 -13.74 -31.95 27.09
CA ILE A 29 -15.03 -32.03 27.76
C ILE A 29 -15.97 -32.80 26.83
N ASP A 30 -16.51 -33.87 27.37
CA ASP A 30 -17.37 -34.88 26.76
C ASP A 30 -18.80 -34.38 26.53
N ASP A 31 -19.38 -34.92 25.48
CA ASP A 31 -20.73 -35.37 25.18
C ASP A 31 -21.94 -34.88 26.01
N VAL A 32 -22.93 -34.32 25.29
CA VAL A 32 -24.34 -34.55 25.59
C VAL A 32 -25.10 -34.87 24.31
N ASP A 33 -25.49 -36.14 24.26
CA ASP A 33 -26.41 -36.81 23.35
C ASP A 33 -27.83 -36.23 23.48
N ASN A 34 -28.51 -35.96 22.38
CA ASN A 34 -29.98 -36.01 22.37
C ASN A 34 -30.53 -36.32 20.97
N SER A 35 -30.88 -37.55 20.81
CA SER A 35 -31.64 -38.16 19.72
C SER A 35 -33.11 -37.76 19.78
N ILE A 36 -33.71 -37.37 18.65
CA ILE A 36 -35.12 -37.58 18.33
C ILE A 36 -35.27 -37.94 16.85
N GLU A 37 -35.91 -39.09 16.66
CA GLU A 37 -36.22 -39.74 15.37
C GLU A 37 -37.41 -39.11 14.63
N ALA A 38 -37.42 -39.43 13.34
CA ALA A 38 -38.55 -39.77 12.47
C ALA A 38 -39.13 -38.75 11.53
N GLY A 39 -39.06 -39.11 10.24
CA GLY A 39 -39.87 -38.51 9.16
C GLY A 39 -39.36 -38.91 7.77
N VAL A 40 -39.69 -40.11 7.32
CA VAL A 40 -39.48 -40.61 5.94
C VAL A 40 -40.39 -39.89 4.96
N GLU A 41 -39.82 -39.33 3.88
CA GLU A 41 -40.44 -39.30 2.55
C GLU A 41 -39.41 -39.03 1.42
N LYS A 42 -39.27 -39.98 0.49
CA LYS A 42 -38.81 -39.86 -0.88
C LYS A 42 -40.03 -40.01 -1.79
N PRO A 43 -40.08 -39.61 -3.08
CA PRO A 43 -39.01 -39.26 -4.02
C PRO A 43 -39.33 -38.09 -4.98
N ALA A 44 -38.34 -37.49 -5.60
CA ALA A 44 -38.47 -37.02 -6.99
C ALA A 44 -37.07 -36.87 -7.64
N GLN A 45 -36.82 -37.76 -8.59
CA GLN A 45 -35.70 -37.65 -9.51
C GLN A 45 -35.90 -36.44 -10.41
N THR A 46 -35.00 -35.45 -10.33
CA THR A 46 -34.87 -34.42 -11.34
C THR A 46 -33.46 -34.48 -11.92
N MET A 47 -33.40 -34.63 -13.21
CA MET A 47 -32.23 -34.78 -14.03
C MET A 47 -31.22 -33.63 -13.79
N LEU A 48 -30.04 -33.98 -13.29
CA LEU A 48 -28.92 -33.06 -13.10
C LEU A 48 -28.22 -32.90 -14.45
N SER A 49 -28.45 -31.75 -15.10
CA SER A 49 -27.63 -31.31 -16.22
C SER A 49 -26.19 -31.14 -15.71
N LYS A 50 -25.27 -31.94 -16.24
CA LYS A 50 -23.83 -31.76 -16.04
C LYS A 50 -23.41 -30.39 -16.61
N GLN A 51 -23.38 -29.36 -15.76
CA GLN A 51 -22.62 -28.17 -16.05
C GLN A 51 -21.13 -28.55 -15.94
N SER A 52 -20.44 -28.52 -17.06
CA SER A 52 -19.00 -28.64 -17.14
C SER A 52 -18.40 -27.48 -16.33
N SER A 53 -17.89 -27.78 -15.15
CA SER A 53 -17.04 -26.85 -14.41
C SER A 53 -15.69 -26.83 -15.10
N THR A 54 -15.48 -25.89 -16.01
CA THR A 54 -14.13 -25.48 -16.39
C THR A 54 -13.36 -25.10 -15.12
N PRO A 55 -12.14 -25.58 -14.93
CA PRO A 55 -11.33 -25.18 -13.78
C PRO A 55 -11.08 -23.67 -13.90
N ARG A 56 -11.78 -22.88 -13.09
CA ARG A 56 -11.45 -21.46 -12.90
C ARG A 56 -10.05 -21.42 -12.31
N THR A 57 -9.10 -21.04 -13.13
CA THR A 57 -7.75 -20.67 -12.70
C THR A 57 -7.84 -19.75 -11.47
N ARG A 58 -7.07 -20.07 -10.41
CA ARG A 58 -7.04 -19.37 -9.11
C ARG A 58 -6.56 -17.91 -9.17
N PHE A 59 -6.57 -17.25 -10.31
CA PHE A 59 -6.23 -15.83 -10.50
C PHE A 59 -7.38 -14.88 -10.17
N GLY A 60 -8.45 -15.31 -9.51
CA GLY A 60 -9.70 -14.58 -9.37
C GLY A 60 -10.09 -14.14 -7.96
N GLN A 61 -9.21 -14.16 -6.98
CA GLN A 61 -9.57 -13.68 -5.65
C GLN A 61 -8.79 -12.40 -5.34
N ASP A 62 -9.50 -11.27 -5.27
CA ASP A 62 -8.93 -9.99 -4.85
C ASP A 62 -8.26 -10.12 -3.49
N TRP A 63 -7.06 -9.60 -3.37
CA TRP A 63 -6.34 -9.56 -2.12
C TRP A 63 -5.62 -8.23 -1.97
N ILE A 64 -5.52 -7.75 -0.74
CA ILE A 64 -4.76 -6.56 -0.37
C ILE A 64 -4.11 -6.77 1.00
N LYS A 65 -2.92 -6.24 1.18
CA LYS A 65 -2.20 -6.26 2.45
C LYS A 65 -1.36 -4.99 2.63
N PHE A 66 -1.14 -4.59 3.88
CA PHE A 66 -0.13 -3.60 4.19
C PHE A 66 1.27 -4.20 4.03
N THR A 67 2.16 -3.45 3.38
CA THR A 67 3.61 -3.72 3.38
C THR A 67 4.34 -2.74 4.29
N LYS A 68 3.71 -1.58 4.59
CA LYS A 68 4.16 -0.63 5.60
C LYS A 68 2.96 0.10 6.18
N THR A 69 2.81 0.08 7.51
CA THR A 69 1.81 0.84 8.25
C THR A 69 2.44 2.06 8.91
N PRO A 70 1.68 3.14 9.11
CA PRO A 70 2.14 4.24 9.95
C PRO A 70 2.36 3.75 11.40
N PRO A 71 3.30 4.35 12.15
CA PRO A 71 3.46 4.05 13.57
C PRO A 71 2.20 4.49 14.34
N ALA A 72 1.88 3.81 15.46
CA ALA A 72 0.66 4.09 16.21
C ALA A 72 0.59 5.54 16.73
N LYS A 73 1.75 6.15 17.01
CA LYS A 73 1.86 7.53 17.52
C LYS A 73 3.00 8.27 16.84
N ILE A 74 2.77 9.55 16.57
CA ILE A 74 3.78 10.47 16.02
C ILE A 74 3.73 11.76 16.85
N MET A 75 4.90 12.29 17.20
CA MET A 75 5.01 13.60 17.83
C MET A 75 5.36 14.64 16.77
N GLN A 76 4.57 15.71 16.68
CA GLN A 76 4.82 16.81 15.78
C GLN A 76 5.73 17.85 16.46
N ASN A 77 6.93 18.03 15.91
CA ASN A 77 7.82 19.10 16.37
C ASN A 77 7.32 20.46 15.88
N PRO A 78 7.47 21.52 16.69
CA PRO A 78 7.07 22.87 16.30
C PRO A 78 7.72 23.30 14.98
N GLY A 79 6.91 23.87 14.08
CA GLY A 79 7.38 24.41 12.80
C GLY A 79 7.78 23.38 11.75
N THR A 80 7.63 22.08 11.99
CA THR A 80 7.98 21.03 11.04
C THR A 80 6.77 20.24 10.56
N PRO A 81 6.61 20.04 9.25
CA PRO A 81 5.56 19.17 8.74
C PRO A 81 5.82 17.72 9.13
N VAL A 82 4.74 16.95 9.35
CA VAL A 82 4.79 15.51 9.62
C VAL A 82 4.43 14.75 8.35
N GLU A 83 5.24 13.76 8.00
CA GLU A 83 4.97 12.84 6.89
C GLU A 83 4.52 11.47 7.45
N ILE A 84 3.31 11.07 7.11
CA ILE A 84 2.72 9.80 7.51
C ILE A 84 2.73 8.88 6.29
N VAL A 85 3.45 7.76 6.37
CA VAL A 85 3.66 6.85 5.24
C VAL A 85 2.84 5.58 5.41
N CYS A 86 2.18 5.19 4.33
CA CYS A 86 1.44 3.94 4.21
C CYS A 86 1.78 3.26 2.89
N GLU A 87 2.02 1.95 2.91
CA GLU A 87 2.22 1.16 1.70
C GLU A 87 1.32 -0.07 1.71
N VAL A 88 0.66 -0.29 0.60
CA VAL A 88 -0.19 -1.46 0.36
C VAL A 88 0.26 -2.21 -0.88
N MET A 89 -0.03 -3.50 -0.92
CA MET A 89 0.17 -4.34 -2.09
C MET A 89 -1.08 -5.18 -2.29
N GLY A 90 -1.54 -5.30 -3.52
CA GLY A 90 -2.75 -6.07 -3.84
C GLY A 90 -2.83 -6.52 -5.27
N SER A 91 -3.79 -7.41 -5.54
CA SER A 91 -4.26 -7.76 -6.89
C SER A 91 -5.19 -6.66 -7.40
N GLN A 92 -5.25 -6.49 -8.74
CA GLN A 92 -5.79 -5.28 -9.35
C GLN A 92 -5.00 -4.05 -8.83
N ILE A 93 -5.23 -2.86 -9.33
CA ILE A 93 -4.49 -1.70 -8.84
C ILE A 93 -5.10 -1.23 -7.51
N PRO A 94 -4.44 -1.45 -6.35
CA PRO A 94 -4.99 -1.00 -5.08
C PRO A 94 -4.96 0.52 -5.00
N THR A 95 -5.99 1.10 -4.41
CA THR A 95 -6.06 2.53 -4.11
C THR A 95 -5.78 2.78 -2.65
N VAL A 96 -5.18 3.94 -2.34
CA VAL A 96 -4.92 4.37 -0.97
C VAL A 96 -5.49 5.77 -0.77
N GLN A 97 -6.32 5.91 0.26
CA GLN A 97 -6.91 7.19 0.67
C GLN A 97 -6.60 7.47 2.15
N TRP A 98 -6.58 8.73 2.50
CA TRP A 98 -6.40 9.17 3.89
C TRP A 98 -7.67 9.79 4.44
N VAL A 99 -8.07 9.31 5.60
CA VAL A 99 -9.20 9.81 6.38
C VAL A 99 -8.65 10.53 7.60
N VAL A 100 -9.13 11.75 7.85
CA VAL A 100 -8.69 12.60 8.97
C VAL A 100 -9.81 12.68 9.99
N GLY A 101 -9.49 12.40 11.25
CA GLY A 101 -10.44 12.42 12.36
C GLY A 101 -11.05 11.05 12.66
N HIS A 102 -12.09 11.06 13.49
CA HIS A 102 -12.85 9.87 13.86
C HIS A 102 -13.97 9.66 12.84
N LEU A 103 -13.83 8.63 12.00
CA LEU A 103 -14.92 8.14 11.17
C LEU A 103 -15.29 6.73 11.61
N PRO A 104 -16.58 6.41 11.74
CA PRO A 104 -17.03 5.04 11.94
C PRO A 104 -16.58 4.16 10.77
N LEU A 105 -16.24 2.91 11.04
CA LEU A 105 -15.77 1.97 10.01
C LEU A 105 -16.79 1.79 8.87
N SER A 106 -18.09 1.85 9.19
CA SER A 106 -19.19 1.81 8.22
C SER A 106 -19.16 2.96 7.22
N GLU A 107 -18.69 4.14 7.63
CA GLU A 107 -18.56 5.30 6.74
C GLU A 107 -17.29 5.21 5.89
N ILE A 108 -16.22 4.60 6.41
CA ILE A 108 -14.99 4.35 5.65
C ILE A 108 -15.29 3.46 4.44
N ASP A 109 -16.12 2.43 4.61
CA ASP A 109 -16.49 1.54 3.51
C ASP A 109 -17.35 2.21 2.43
N SER A 110 -18.05 3.29 2.77
CA SER A 110 -18.90 4.06 1.85
C SER A 110 -18.15 5.14 1.05
N ILE A 111 -16.89 5.44 1.41
CA ILE A 111 -16.08 6.44 0.68
C ILE A 111 -15.76 5.88 -0.71
N GLU A 112 -16.38 6.43 -1.73
CA GLU A 112 -16.08 6.07 -3.11
C GLU A 112 -14.66 6.51 -3.50
N SER A 113 -13.91 5.61 -4.12
CA SER A 113 -12.63 5.95 -4.71
C SER A 113 -12.89 6.58 -6.08
N ASN A 114 -12.64 7.88 -6.21
CA ASN A 114 -12.75 8.60 -7.48
C ASN A 114 -11.60 8.27 -8.46
N VAL A 115 -10.83 7.25 -8.20
CA VAL A 115 -9.78 6.77 -9.11
C VAL A 115 -10.43 5.82 -10.10
N ILE A 116 -10.73 6.32 -11.30
CA ILE A 116 -11.05 5.49 -12.45
C ILE A 116 -9.75 4.83 -12.88
N SER A 117 -9.53 3.62 -12.41
CA SER A 117 -8.44 2.78 -12.84
C SER A 117 -8.99 1.83 -13.91
N GLU A 118 -8.60 2.00 -15.15
CA GLU A 118 -8.70 0.93 -16.15
C GLU A 118 -7.68 -0.14 -15.79
N SER A 119 -7.96 -0.87 -14.70
CA SER A 119 -7.03 -1.85 -14.20
C SER A 119 -7.16 -3.15 -14.97
N SER A 120 -6.04 -3.67 -15.44
CA SER A 120 -5.93 -5.06 -15.82
C SER A 120 -6.32 -5.92 -14.62
N ALA A 121 -7.26 -6.85 -14.80
CA ALA A 121 -7.70 -7.76 -13.75
C ALA A 121 -6.58 -8.68 -13.21
N SER A 122 -5.42 -8.69 -13.86
CA SER A 122 -4.25 -9.50 -13.54
C SER A 122 -3.11 -8.73 -12.86
N ALA A 123 -3.20 -7.39 -12.77
CA ALA A 123 -2.13 -6.59 -12.19
C ALA A 123 -1.90 -6.89 -10.70
N ILE A 124 -0.64 -6.92 -10.29
CA ILE A 124 -0.23 -6.92 -8.88
C ILE A 124 0.62 -5.68 -8.66
N VAL A 125 0.12 -4.78 -7.81
CA VAL A 125 0.73 -3.47 -7.63
C VAL A 125 1.03 -3.19 -6.17
N LYS A 126 2.18 -2.58 -5.92
CA LYS A 126 2.56 -2.03 -4.63
C LYS A 126 2.55 -0.50 -4.68
N VAL A 127 1.65 0.10 -3.91
CA VAL A 127 1.41 1.54 -3.83
C VAL A 127 1.98 2.10 -2.53
N ARG A 128 2.64 3.25 -2.63
CA ARG A 128 3.08 4.07 -1.51
C ARG A 128 2.29 5.38 -1.50
N SER A 129 1.67 5.69 -0.36
CA SER A 129 1.00 6.96 -0.11
C SER A 129 1.56 7.66 1.11
N VAL A 130 1.70 8.97 1.03
CA VAL A 130 2.20 9.83 2.11
C VAL A 130 1.18 10.92 2.38
N HIS A 131 0.73 11.03 3.61
CA HIS A 131 -0.04 12.18 4.07
C HIS A 131 0.90 13.19 4.73
N VAL A 132 0.83 14.44 4.27
CA VAL A 132 1.66 15.53 4.79
C VAL A 132 0.79 16.42 5.67
N VAL A 133 1.08 16.44 6.99
CA VAL A 133 0.48 17.40 7.92
C VAL A 133 1.32 18.66 7.89
N ASP A 134 0.89 19.63 7.10
CA ASP A 134 1.61 20.89 6.78
C ASP A 134 1.16 22.09 7.63
N HIS A 135 0.52 21.84 8.75
CA HIS A 135 0.07 22.84 9.73
C HIS A 135 0.32 22.34 11.14
N MET A 136 0.42 23.28 12.10
CA MET A 136 0.50 22.92 13.53
C MET A 136 -0.86 22.43 14.01
N LEU A 137 -0.84 21.31 14.70
CA LEU A 137 -2.02 20.79 15.41
C LEU A 137 -2.17 21.48 16.76
N SER A 138 -3.41 21.81 17.12
CA SER A 138 -3.77 22.31 18.46
C SER A 138 -4.11 21.18 19.42
N GLU A 139 -4.53 20.03 18.88
CA GLU A 139 -4.94 18.85 19.64
C GLU A 139 -4.49 17.57 18.92
N PRO A 140 -4.42 16.43 19.60
CA PRO A 140 -4.13 15.15 18.97
C PRO A 140 -5.14 14.84 17.87
N ARG A 141 -4.66 14.44 16.68
CA ARG A 141 -5.50 14.12 15.53
C ARG A 141 -5.19 12.75 14.97
N ILE A 142 -6.25 12.01 14.65
CA ILE A 142 -6.14 10.68 14.06
C ILE A 142 -6.10 10.79 12.53
N TYR A 143 -5.21 10.02 11.92
CA TYR A 143 -5.09 9.84 10.49
C TYR A 143 -5.17 8.35 10.17
N THR A 144 -6.09 7.97 9.30
CA THR A 144 -6.31 6.58 8.90
C THR A 144 -5.98 6.39 7.44
N CYS A 145 -5.04 5.50 7.16
CA CYS A 145 -4.75 5.00 5.82
C CYS A 145 -5.76 3.91 5.48
N VAL A 146 -6.49 4.09 4.39
CA VAL A 146 -7.47 3.14 3.87
C VAL A 146 -6.99 2.62 2.53
N GLY A 147 -6.68 1.33 2.46
CA GLY A 147 -6.32 0.63 1.23
C GLY A 147 -7.50 -0.17 0.69
N ARG A 148 -7.76 -0.11 -0.61
CA ARG A 148 -8.86 -0.83 -1.28
C ARG A 148 -8.41 -1.51 -2.54
N THR A 149 -8.98 -2.69 -2.80
CA THR A 149 -8.92 -3.37 -4.08
C THR A 149 -10.18 -4.22 -4.27
N GLY A 150 -10.87 -4.08 -5.39
CA GLY A 150 -12.14 -4.75 -5.60
C GLY A 150 -13.10 -4.55 -4.41
N SER A 151 -13.53 -5.66 -3.80
CA SER A 151 -14.42 -5.64 -2.64
C SER A 151 -13.70 -5.60 -1.27
N LYS A 152 -12.36 -5.60 -1.25
CA LYS A 152 -11.58 -5.66 -0.01
C LYS A 152 -11.07 -4.30 0.42
N THR A 153 -11.29 -3.99 1.71
CA THR A 153 -10.79 -2.78 2.37
C THR A 153 -9.93 -3.17 3.57
N ILE A 154 -8.80 -2.50 3.74
CA ILE A 154 -7.94 -2.59 4.92
C ILE A 154 -7.62 -1.18 5.41
N TYR A 155 -7.41 -1.01 6.71
CA TYR A 155 -7.11 0.29 7.30
C TYR A 155 -6.06 0.19 8.41
N ALA A 156 -5.29 1.27 8.57
CA ALA A 156 -4.32 1.45 9.64
C ALA A 156 -4.29 2.91 10.08
N SER A 157 -4.42 3.14 11.39
CA SER A 157 -4.53 4.49 11.96
C SER A 157 -3.28 4.87 12.74
N THR A 158 -3.02 6.17 12.77
CA THR A 158 -2.00 6.81 13.60
C THR A 158 -2.56 8.05 14.28
N THR A 159 -2.08 8.35 15.45
CA THR A 159 -2.41 9.61 16.14
C THR A 159 -1.19 10.51 16.13
N VAL A 160 -1.35 11.72 15.60
CA VAL A 160 -0.33 12.76 15.64
C VAL A 160 -0.61 13.67 16.85
N TYR A 161 0.37 13.80 17.72
CA TYR A 161 0.32 14.61 18.92
C TYR A 161 1.13 15.89 18.74
N PRO A 162 0.58 17.07 19.03
CA PRO A 162 1.38 18.29 19.06
C PRO A 162 2.39 18.23 20.22
N GLN A 163 3.64 18.60 19.94
CA GLN A 163 4.67 18.76 20.96
C GLN A 163 4.79 20.23 21.34
N SER A 164 3.83 20.75 22.09
CA SER A 164 3.86 22.12 22.61
C SER A 164 3.25 22.18 24.00
N GLU A 165 3.80 23.06 24.86
CA GLU A 165 3.20 23.34 26.15
C GLU A 165 1.88 24.10 25.96
N LEU A 166 0.91 23.83 26.83
CA LEU A 166 -0.48 24.32 26.75
C LEU A 166 -0.62 25.84 26.53
N LYS A 167 0.39 26.63 26.93
CA LYS A 167 0.38 28.08 26.79
C LYS A 167 0.56 28.59 25.38
N ASP A 168 1.30 27.85 24.56
CA ASP A 168 1.55 28.22 23.16
C ASP A 168 0.38 27.83 22.26
N LEU A 169 -0.38 26.80 22.65
CA LEU A 169 -1.54 26.30 21.88
C LEU A 169 -2.70 27.29 21.82
N LEU A 170 -2.92 28.09 22.86
CA LEU A 170 -4.01 29.07 22.90
C LEU A 170 -3.83 30.24 21.93
N GLN A 171 -2.59 30.50 21.47
CA GLN A 171 -2.28 31.58 20.52
C GLN A 171 -2.06 31.07 19.09
N MET A 172 -1.80 29.79 18.89
CA MET A 172 -1.60 29.19 17.58
C MET A 172 -2.93 28.63 17.06
N ARG A 173 -3.69 29.44 16.34
CA ARG A 173 -4.68 28.91 15.39
C ARG A 173 -3.95 27.95 14.45
N GLU A 174 -4.61 26.86 14.05
CA GLU A 174 -4.13 25.92 13.02
C GLU A 174 -3.82 26.67 11.71
N LYS A 175 -2.67 27.34 11.69
CA LYS A 175 -2.21 28.04 10.50
C LYS A 175 -1.36 27.08 9.69
N PRO A 176 -1.63 26.95 8.38
CA PRO A 176 -0.75 26.20 7.51
C PRO A 176 0.64 26.85 7.51
N PHE A 177 1.67 26.03 7.34
CA PHE A 177 3.03 26.52 7.08
C PHE A 177 3.05 27.26 5.74
N MET A 178 2.95 28.58 5.79
CA MET A 178 2.75 29.43 4.59
C MET A 178 3.99 29.56 3.71
N GLY A 179 5.14 29.09 4.16
CA GLY A 179 6.40 29.20 3.43
C GLY A 179 6.52 28.30 2.22
N PRO A 180 7.51 28.57 1.32
CA PRO A 180 7.84 27.68 0.23
C PRO A 180 8.36 26.35 0.79
N THR A 181 7.99 25.23 0.12
CA THR A 181 8.33 23.87 0.53
C THR A 181 9.02 23.13 -0.61
N ARG A 182 9.95 22.26 -0.23
CA ARG A 182 10.51 21.31 -1.19
C ARG A 182 9.43 20.32 -1.63
N PRO A 183 9.52 19.74 -2.84
CA PRO A 183 8.59 18.74 -3.29
C PRO A 183 8.55 17.52 -2.37
N ARG A 184 7.36 16.91 -2.28
CA ARG A 184 7.13 15.60 -1.67
C ARG A 184 6.28 14.78 -2.61
N ILE A 185 6.76 13.62 -3.00
CA ILE A 185 5.97 12.66 -3.78
C ILE A 185 5.03 11.96 -2.80
N VAL A 186 3.74 12.29 -2.88
CA VAL A 186 2.73 11.85 -1.92
C VAL A 186 1.99 10.60 -2.36
N TYR A 187 2.06 10.23 -3.65
CA TYR A 187 1.48 8.99 -4.16
C TYR A 187 2.33 8.47 -5.32
N SER A 188 2.77 7.23 -5.23
CA SER A 188 3.57 6.55 -6.24
C SER A 188 3.38 5.03 -6.16
N GLU A 189 3.59 4.34 -7.26
CA GLU A 189 3.76 2.90 -7.27
C GLU A 189 5.22 2.54 -7.06
N ARG A 190 5.44 1.46 -6.29
CA ARG A 190 6.79 0.93 -6.02
C ARG A 190 7.09 -0.31 -6.86
N MET A 191 6.06 -0.99 -7.30
CA MET A 191 6.14 -2.19 -8.13
C MET A 191 4.82 -2.34 -8.90
N HIS A 192 4.93 -2.67 -10.17
CA HIS A 192 3.81 -2.94 -11.06
C HIS A 192 4.09 -4.20 -11.87
N LEU A 193 3.34 -5.27 -11.60
CA LEU A 193 3.33 -6.48 -12.42
C LEU A 193 2.05 -6.47 -13.24
N ASP A 194 2.17 -6.62 -14.55
CA ASP A 194 1.02 -6.75 -15.43
C ASP A 194 1.36 -7.57 -16.69
N LEU A 195 0.35 -7.97 -17.44
CA LEU A 195 0.53 -8.75 -18.66
C LEU A 195 1.19 -7.91 -19.75
N VAL A 196 2.08 -8.54 -20.52
CA VAL A 196 2.58 -7.99 -21.79
C VAL A 196 1.40 -7.57 -22.67
N GLY A 197 1.49 -6.40 -23.28
CA GLY A 197 0.41 -5.78 -24.07
C GLY A 197 -0.52 -4.86 -23.30
N SER A 198 -0.44 -4.82 -21.95
CA SER A 198 -1.24 -3.90 -21.14
C SER A 198 -0.75 -2.46 -21.27
N ASN A 199 -1.66 -1.50 -21.04
CA ASN A 199 -1.31 -0.09 -20.81
C ASN A 199 -1.23 0.15 -19.33
N ILE A 200 -0.14 0.72 -18.85
CA ILE A 200 0.07 1.03 -17.43
C ILE A 200 0.31 2.51 -17.21
N VAL A 201 -0.13 3.02 -16.07
CA VAL A 201 0.12 4.39 -15.64
C VAL A 201 0.88 4.35 -14.34
N LEU A 202 2.12 4.82 -14.31
CA LEU A 202 2.90 4.99 -13.10
C LEU A 202 2.59 6.36 -12.48
N PRO A 203 1.90 6.43 -11.33
CA PRO A 203 1.53 7.69 -10.72
C PRO A 203 2.73 8.35 -10.03
N CYS A 204 2.80 9.68 -10.15
CA CYS A 204 3.73 10.52 -9.41
C CYS A 204 3.04 11.81 -8.95
N LYS A 205 2.28 11.71 -7.86
CA LYS A 205 1.57 12.86 -7.29
C LYS A 205 2.48 13.60 -6.33
N VAL A 206 2.57 14.90 -6.51
CA VAL A 206 3.52 15.76 -5.78
C VAL A 206 2.80 16.84 -4.99
N HIS A 207 3.18 16.96 -3.73
CA HIS A 207 2.84 18.10 -2.88
C HIS A 207 4.05 19.03 -2.80
N ALA A 208 3.90 20.28 -3.27
CA ALA A 208 5.00 21.26 -3.33
C ALA A 208 4.48 22.70 -3.42
N ARG A 209 5.26 23.62 -2.85
CA ARG A 209 5.04 25.07 -2.98
C ARG A 209 6.39 25.78 -3.17
N PRO A 210 6.66 26.42 -4.33
CA PRO A 210 5.84 26.46 -5.54
C PRO A 210 5.70 25.08 -6.18
N ARG A 211 4.79 24.95 -7.17
CA ARG A 211 4.57 23.72 -7.93
C ARG A 211 5.90 23.16 -8.44
N ALA A 212 6.07 21.85 -8.33
CA ALA A 212 7.24 21.16 -8.84
C ALA A 212 7.08 20.78 -10.31
N GLU A 213 8.18 20.78 -11.01
CA GLU A 213 8.35 20.13 -12.29
C GLU A 213 8.59 18.64 -12.08
N VAL A 214 7.91 17.78 -12.86
CA VAL A 214 8.03 16.32 -12.77
C VAL A 214 8.58 15.77 -14.07
N PHE A 215 9.56 14.90 -13.97
CA PHE A 215 10.13 14.16 -15.09
C PHE A 215 10.51 12.74 -14.67
N TRP A 216 10.67 11.86 -15.65
CA TRP A 216 10.95 10.45 -15.43
C TRP A 216 12.28 10.04 -16.05
N MET A 217 12.97 9.13 -15.39
CA MET A 217 14.20 8.50 -15.85
C MET A 217 14.05 6.99 -15.88
N ASN A 218 14.75 6.34 -16.79
CA ASN A 218 14.92 4.89 -16.82
C ASN A 218 16.02 4.43 -15.84
N GLU A 219 16.27 3.14 -15.80
CA GLU A 219 17.27 2.51 -14.93
C GLU A 219 18.70 3.02 -15.20
N GLU A 220 19.00 3.35 -16.45
CA GLU A 220 20.30 3.88 -16.87
C GLU A 220 20.49 5.37 -16.48
N GLY A 221 19.46 6.03 -15.95
CA GLY A 221 19.48 7.45 -15.60
C GLY A 221 19.21 8.38 -16.78
N ASN A 222 18.75 7.87 -17.92
CA ASN A 222 18.35 8.67 -19.06
C ASN A 222 16.92 9.17 -18.88
N LEU A 223 16.68 10.44 -19.31
CA LEU A 223 15.31 10.98 -19.36
C LEU A 223 14.47 10.17 -20.33
N ILE A 224 13.24 9.86 -19.92
CA ILE A 224 12.28 9.20 -20.79
C ILE A 224 11.71 10.22 -21.76
N GLU A 225 12.01 10.02 -23.03
CA GLU A 225 11.50 10.85 -24.12
C GLU A 225 10.06 10.46 -24.47
N GLN A 226 9.22 11.47 -24.69
CA GLN A 226 7.83 11.23 -25.07
C GLN A 226 7.75 10.73 -26.52
N ASN A 227 6.97 9.67 -26.71
CA ASN A 227 6.70 9.06 -28.00
C ASN A 227 5.33 8.37 -28.01
N GLN A 228 5.07 7.44 -28.94
CA GLN A 228 3.81 6.69 -28.94
C GLN A 228 3.69 5.69 -27.78
N HIS A 229 4.83 5.19 -27.28
CA HIS A 229 4.92 4.21 -26.20
C HIS A 229 4.96 4.86 -24.82
N PHE A 230 5.72 5.94 -24.64
CA PHE A 230 5.83 6.70 -23.39
C PHE A 230 5.20 8.08 -23.51
N LYS A 231 4.29 8.41 -22.57
CA LYS A 231 3.65 9.73 -22.48
C LYS A 231 3.69 10.25 -21.05
N LEU A 232 4.23 11.46 -20.87
CA LEU A 232 4.11 12.18 -19.60
C LEU A 232 2.76 12.89 -19.58
N LEU A 233 1.92 12.53 -18.64
CA LEU A 233 0.60 13.12 -18.46
C LEU A 233 0.70 14.48 -17.75
N PRO A 234 -0.25 15.42 -17.96
CA PRO A 234 -0.26 16.72 -17.28
C PRO A 234 -0.28 16.62 -15.75
N SER A 235 -0.70 15.50 -15.22
CA SER A 235 -0.68 15.16 -13.78
C SER A 235 0.72 14.85 -13.24
N GLY A 236 1.72 14.63 -14.11
CA GLY A 236 3.07 14.16 -13.77
C GLY A 236 3.22 12.63 -13.83
N ASP A 237 2.16 11.91 -14.12
CA ASP A 237 2.19 10.45 -14.23
C ASP A 237 2.80 10.02 -15.57
N LEU A 238 3.43 8.85 -15.61
CA LEU A 238 3.97 8.25 -16.82
C LEU A 238 3.02 7.17 -17.34
N LEU A 239 2.46 7.38 -18.54
CA LEU A 239 1.73 6.34 -19.27
C LEU A 239 2.73 5.56 -20.13
N ILE A 240 2.70 4.24 -20.03
CA ILE A 240 3.43 3.30 -20.87
C ILE A 240 2.38 2.45 -21.59
N SER A 241 2.34 2.56 -22.91
CA SER A 241 1.34 1.89 -23.75
C SER A 241 1.92 0.59 -24.29
N ASP A 242 1.13 -0.50 -24.28
CA ASP A 242 1.52 -1.79 -24.84
C ASP A 242 2.86 -2.28 -24.27
N ILE A 243 2.90 -2.51 -22.92
CA ILE A 243 4.14 -2.92 -22.24
C ILE A 243 4.71 -4.20 -22.86
N LYS A 244 6.04 -4.20 -23.02
CA LYS A 244 6.82 -5.29 -23.57
C LYS A 244 7.80 -5.83 -22.55
N TRP A 245 8.40 -6.95 -22.87
CA TRP A 245 9.44 -7.54 -22.01
C TRP A 245 10.64 -6.60 -21.84
N GLU A 246 10.97 -5.80 -22.86
CA GLU A 246 12.06 -4.82 -22.83
C GLU A 246 11.80 -3.65 -21.88
N ASP A 247 10.54 -3.42 -21.47
CA ASP A 247 10.16 -2.38 -20.52
C ASP A 247 10.38 -2.82 -19.06
N MET A 248 10.82 -4.06 -18.84
CA MET A 248 11.16 -4.53 -17.51
C MET A 248 12.34 -3.72 -16.95
N GLY A 249 12.15 -3.15 -15.76
CA GLY A 249 13.21 -2.39 -15.10
C GLY A 249 12.72 -1.33 -14.15
N ALA A 250 13.66 -0.53 -13.65
CA ALA A 250 13.41 0.54 -12.71
C ALA A 250 13.13 1.87 -13.44
N TYR A 251 12.06 2.52 -13.03
CA TYR A 251 11.66 3.86 -13.46
C TYR A 251 11.71 4.80 -12.27
N LYS A 252 12.26 5.98 -12.46
CA LYS A 252 12.42 6.96 -11.40
C LYS A 252 11.64 8.23 -11.72
N CYS A 253 10.63 8.55 -10.90
CA CYS A 253 10.00 9.86 -10.89
C CYS A 253 10.88 10.84 -10.10
N ILE A 254 11.08 12.03 -10.65
CA ILE A 254 11.81 13.13 -10.02
C ILE A 254 10.91 14.35 -10.02
N ALA A 255 10.64 14.88 -8.84
CA ALA A 255 9.93 16.14 -8.65
C ALA A 255 10.92 17.21 -8.16
N ARG A 256 10.99 18.36 -8.82
CA ARG A 256 11.95 19.44 -8.52
C ARG A 256 11.27 20.80 -8.51
N ASN A 257 11.64 21.65 -7.56
CA ASN A 257 11.36 23.10 -7.57
C ASN A 257 12.58 23.87 -7.03
N ALA A 258 12.44 25.18 -6.84
CA ALA A 258 13.53 26.03 -6.31
C ALA A 258 13.97 25.65 -4.88
N MET A 259 13.14 24.94 -4.11
CA MET A 259 13.41 24.55 -2.72
C MET A 259 14.09 23.18 -2.61
N GLY A 260 14.19 22.41 -3.71
CA GLY A 260 14.84 21.11 -3.72
C GLY A 260 14.18 20.09 -4.64
N LYS A 261 14.47 18.82 -4.37
CA LYS A 261 13.94 17.68 -5.13
C LYS A 261 13.47 16.56 -4.21
N ASP A 262 12.59 15.72 -4.73
CA ASP A 262 12.19 14.42 -4.19
C ASP A 262 12.15 13.37 -5.30
N THR A 263 12.32 12.09 -4.97
CA THR A 263 12.37 11.01 -5.94
C THR A 263 11.57 9.80 -5.47
N ALA A 264 10.95 9.09 -6.41
CA ALA A 264 10.31 7.81 -6.16
C ALA A 264 10.68 6.82 -7.26
N ASP A 265 11.08 5.62 -6.85
CA ASP A 265 11.40 4.53 -7.77
C ASP A 265 10.19 3.60 -7.90
N ALA A 266 9.91 3.18 -9.14
CA ALA A 266 8.93 2.17 -9.50
C ALA A 266 9.63 1.07 -10.30
N PHE A 267 9.27 -0.20 -10.06
CA PHE A 267 9.76 -1.32 -10.84
C PHE A 267 8.62 -1.94 -11.62
N ILE A 268 8.80 -2.10 -12.93
CA ILE A 268 7.85 -2.75 -13.83
C ILE A 268 8.32 -4.17 -14.10
N TYR A 269 7.38 -5.12 -13.99
CA TYR A 269 7.60 -6.52 -14.35
C TYR A 269 6.50 -6.99 -15.33
N PRO A 270 6.77 -7.00 -16.64
CA PRO A 270 5.87 -7.57 -17.63
C PRO A 270 5.76 -9.09 -17.45
N VAL A 271 4.55 -9.62 -17.44
CA VAL A 271 4.27 -11.06 -17.29
C VAL A 271 3.74 -11.60 -18.60
N GLN A 272 4.30 -12.69 -19.07
CA GLN A 272 3.75 -13.40 -20.23
C GLN A 272 2.59 -14.28 -19.78
N ARG A 273 1.50 -14.29 -20.55
CA ARG A 273 0.44 -15.27 -20.37
C ARG A 273 0.97 -16.63 -20.83
N GLU A 274 0.90 -17.63 -19.93
CA GLU A 274 1.12 -19.01 -20.39
C GLU A 274 0.14 -19.29 -21.52
N SER A 275 0.68 -19.53 -22.73
CA SER A 275 -0.13 -20.06 -23.83
C SER A 275 -0.54 -21.47 -23.42
N ASP A 276 -1.84 -21.70 -23.29
CA ASP A 276 -2.39 -23.04 -23.20
C ASP A 276 -1.91 -23.84 -24.44
N ASN A 277 -0.90 -24.69 -24.27
CA ASN A 277 -0.46 -25.68 -25.24
C ASN A 277 -1.33 -26.91 -25.12
#